data_214814b2ecfc7ac03b9589f2c4b1ef11
#
_entry.id   214814b2ecfc7ac03b9589f2c4b1ef11
#
_cell.length_a   1.000
_cell.length_b   1.000
_cell.length_c   1.000
_cell.angle_alpha   90.00
_cell.angle_beta   90.00
_cell.angle_gamma   90.00
#
_symmetry.space_group_name_H-M   'P 1'
#
loop_
_entity.id
_entity.type
_entity.pdbx_description
1 polymer ?
#
loop_
_entity_poly.entity_id
_entity_poly.type
_entity_poly.pdbx_seq_one_letter_code
_entity_poly.pdbx_strand_id
1 'polypeptide(L)'
;MAEENQLAYLSPSELGTKDYWETYYARTLAHISNPKDSTKPEDDADSDSDVNDEDDPGTSWFSEHNAPQKVLHFLTRKSFPLSPRNTRNGAAQPRILDLGTGNGSMLALLRKRGGFAGEMVGVDYSAQSVELARELQRSRGHSAYHTDSEEEDSEDEDEEDDDDDGKKVQGEDVPIRFEEWDVLGSKACLSPSGDAVEVTGEALDWFPYQQGGFDIALDKGTFDAISLADDAKETRVCERYPDIARRLLRRGGFLVVTSCNWTEDELVKWFTGAEGKDRLVVWGCVEYPRFRFGGHEGQGVCTVCFQRVVDA
;
A
#
# COMPACT_ATOMS: atom_id res chain seq x y z
N MET A 1 -23.30 -11.58 28.68
CA MET A 1 -23.33 -10.13 28.37
C MET A 1 -22.65 -10.00 27.07
N ALA A 2 -23.34 -9.52 26.04
CA ALA A 2 -22.71 -9.23 24.75
C ALA A 2 -21.78 -8.04 24.98
N GLU A 3 -20.47 -8.24 24.86
CA GLU A 3 -19.55 -7.14 24.68
C GLU A 3 -19.96 -6.46 23.37
N GLU A 4 -20.43 -5.23 23.48
CA GLU A 4 -20.76 -4.40 22.36
C GLU A 4 -19.56 -4.35 21.43
N ASN A 5 -19.80 -4.67 20.17
CA ASN A 5 -18.84 -4.69 19.07
C ASN A 5 -18.49 -3.24 18.66
N GLN A 6 -18.04 -2.45 19.65
CA GLN A 6 -17.72 -1.05 19.45
C GLN A 6 -16.39 -0.94 18.73
N LEU A 7 -16.38 -0.24 17.58
CA LEU A 7 -15.16 0.09 16.87
C LEU A 7 -14.29 1.02 17.74
N ALA A 8 -13.00 0.75 17.82
CA ALA A 8 -12.05 1.64 18.43
C ALA A 8 -11.76 2.82 17.47
N TYR A 9 -11.41 3.97 18.02
CA TYR A 9 -11.01 5.15 17.26
C TYR A 9 -9.68 5.68 17.80
N LEU A 10 -8.81 6.10 16.88
CA LEU A 10 -7.55 6.74 17.23
C LEU A 10 -7.78 8.21 17.63
N SER A 11 -6.87 8.72 18.44
CA SER A 11 -6.82 10.16 18.74
C SER A 11 -6.26 10.90 17.51
N PRO A 12 -6.81 12.09 17.17
CA PRO A 12 -6.29 12.89 16.07
C PRO A 12 -4.80 13.24 16.22
N SER A 13 -4.11 13.28 15.09
CA SER A 13 -2.70 13.63 14.99
C SER A 13 -2.46 14.43 13.70
N GLU A 14 -1.35 15.16 13.63
CA GLU A 14 -0.93 15.86 12.41
C GLU A 14 -0.76 14.91 11.21
N LEU A 15 -0.42 13.64 11.48
CA LEU A 15 -0.31 12.58 10.47
C LEU A 15 -1.63 12.28 9.76
N GLY A 16 -2.77 12.72 10.31
CA GLY A 16 -4.08 12.66 9.67
C GLY A 16 -4.38 13.86 8.76
N THR A 17 -3.43 14.77 8.54
CA THR A 17 -3.64 16.00 7.76
C THR A 17 -2.93 15.98 6.41
N LYS A 18 -3.56 16.58 5.39
CA LYS A 18 -2.94 16.73 4.07
C LYS A 18 -1.69 17.61 4.14
N ASP A 19 -1.72 18.68 4.93
CA ASP A 19 -0.63 19.65 5.03
C ASP A 19 0.66 19.02 5.54
N TYR A 20 0.58 18.07 6.47
CA TYR A 20 1.72 17.31 6.94
C TYR A 20 2.39 16.56 5.79
N TRP A 21 1.63 15.76 5.04
CA TRP A 21 2.15 14.94 3.95
C TRP A 21 2.66 15.76 2.77
N GLU A 22 1.97 16.84 2.40
CA GLU A 22 2.45 17.78 1.39
C GLU A 22 3.81 18.35 1.77
N THR A 23 3.97 18.77 3.04
CA THR A 23 5.24 19.32 3.53
C THR A 23 6.34 18.26 3.57
N TYR A 24 6.03 17.06 4.05
CA TYR A 24 6.96 15.95 4.14
C TYR A 24 7.52 15.59 2.75
N TYR A 25 6.67 15.33 1.78
CA TYR A 25 7.10 14.95 0.43
C TYR A 25 7.76 16.11 -0.33
N ALA A 26 7.35 17.35 -0.10
CA ALA A 26 8.01 18.51 -0.68
C ALA A 26 9.46 18.65 -0.20
N ARG A 27 9.74 18.40 1.08
CA ARG A 27 11.12 18.41 1.63
C ARG A 27 11.97 17.31 1.01
N THR A 28 11.44 16.08 0.93
CA THR A 28 12.15 14.96 0.30
C THR A 28 12.45 15.26 -1.17
N LEU A 29 11.48 15.78 -1.92
CA LEU A 29 11.65 16.13 -3.32
C LEU A 29 12.71 17.24 -3.53
N ALA A 30 12.73 18.25 -2.65
CA ALA A 30 13.74 19.30 -2.68
C ALA A 30 15.15 18.73 -2.40
N HIS A 31 15.28 17.81 -1.46
CA HIS A 31 16.54 17.16 -1.12
C HIS A 31 17.13 16.36 -2.28
N ILE A 32 16.34 15.51 -2.93
CA ILE A 32 16.81 14.73 -4.08
C ILE A 32 17.12 15.59 -5.31
N SER A 33 16.43 16.74 -5.46
CA SER A 33 16.65 17.66 -6.57
C SER A 33 17.94 18.51 -6.41
N ASN A 34 18.39 18.75 -5.16
CA ASN A 34 19.54 19.58 -4.83
C ASN A 34 20.46 18.94 -3.78
N PRO A 35 21.13 17.83 -4.07
CA PRO A 35 21.95 17.10 -3.08
C PRO A 35 23.16 17.90 -2.56
N LYS A 36 23.44 19.09 -3.10
CA LYS A 36 24.58 19.96 -2.70
C LYS A 36 24.23 21.03 -1.66
N ASP A 37 22.95 21.19 -1.31
CA ASP A 37 22.51 22.25 -0.39
C ASP A 37 22.24 21.74 1.05
N SER A 38 22.80 20.57 1.39
CA SER A 38 22.81 20.04 2.75
C SER A 38 23.86 20.75 3.63
N THR A 39 23.85 22.09 3.69
CA THR A 39 24.43 22.83 4.79
C THR A 39 23.46 22.74 5.97
N LYS A 40 23.78 21.85 6.92
CA LYS A 40 23.10 21.79 8.21
C LYS A 40 22.94 23.19 8.79
N PRO A 41 21.76 23.68 9.18
CA PRO A 41 21.64 24.71 10.17
C PRO A 41 22.05 24.09 11.52
N GLU A 42 23.24 24.50 12.01
CA GLU A 42 23.63 24.25 13.39
C GLU A 42 22.77 25.19 14.27
N ASP A 43 21.63 24.80 14.68
CA ASP A 43 20.88 25.32 15.85
C ASP A 43 19.38 24.92 15.73
N ASP A 44 19.08 23.67 16.06
CA ASP A 44 17.80 23.30 16.68
C ASP A 44 17.92 21.85 17.15
N ALA A 45 18.32 21.69 18.42
CA ALA A 45 18.61 20.42 19.06
C ALA A 45 17.35 19.69 19.55
N ASP A 46 16.22 19.79 18.82
CA ASP A 46 14.96 19.12 19.20
C ASP A 46 14.06 18.80 18.00
N SER A 47 14.62 18.66 16.81
CA SER A 47 13.90 18.13 15.67
C SER A 47 14.44 16.73 15.41
N ASP A 48 13.58 15.75 15.67
CA ASP A 48 13.71 14.35 15.29
C ASP A 48 13.77 14.27 13.74
N SER A 49 14.90 14.67 13.19
CA SER A 49 15.19 14.64 11.75
C SER A 49 15.83 13.32 11.42
N ASP A 50 15.04 12.25 11.46
CA ASP A 50 15.39 10.96 10.87
C ASP A 50 15.38 11.02 9.33
N VAL A 51 16.12 11.94 8.74
CA VAL A 51 16.56 11.82 7.36
C VAL A 51 17.98 11.31 7.41
N ASN A 52 18.14 10.03 7.58
CA ASN A 52 19.41 9.36 7.42
C ASN A 52 19.79 9.43 5.93
N ASP A 53 20.96 9.95 5.61
CA ASP A 53 21.49 10.00 4.24
C ASP A 53 21.78 8.60 3.64
N GLU A 54 21.61 7.54 4.42
CA GLU A 54 21.78 6.15 4.03
C GLU A 54 20.46 5.46 3.68
N ASP A 55 19.29 6.09 3.96
CA ASP A 55 17.98 5.52 3.69
C ASP A 55 17.40 6.03 2.36
N ASP A 56 16.68 5.16 1.69
CA ASP A 56 15.97 5.46 0.45
C ASP A 56 15.03 6.69 0.60
N PRO A 57 14.96 7.60 -0.39
CA PRO A 57 14.17 8.81 -0.31
C PRO A 57 12.68 8.56 -0.03
N GLY A 58 12.13 9.26 0.95
CA GLY A 58 10.74 9.10 1.36
C GLY A 58 10.46 7.79 2.07
N THR A 59 11.37 7.41 2.96
CA THR A 59 11.41 6.16 3.71
C THR A 59 10.04 5.65 4.16
N SER A 60 9.84 4.34 4.01
CA SER A 60 8.62 3.66 4.38
C SER A 60 8.47 3.59 5.91
N TRP A 61 7.32 4.00 6.43
CA TRP A 61 6.96 3.91 7.85
C TRP A 61 7.02 2.51 8.45
N PHE A 62 7.21 1.50 7.65
CA PHE A 62 7.19 0.10 8.03
C PHE A 62 8.54 -0.59 7.76
N SER A 63 9.62 0.18 7.59
CA SER A 63 10.96 -0.36 7.31
C SER A 63 11.49 -1.22 8.46
N GLU A 64 11.31 -0.80 9.72
CA GLU A 64 11.77 -1.53 10.91
C GLU A 64 11.30 -2.98 11.00
N HIS A 65 10.15 -3.29 10.41
CA HIS A 65 9.59 -4.64 10.41
C HIS A 65 9.70 -5.34 9.06
N ASN A 66 10.38 -4.71 8.11
CA ASN A 66 10.54 -5.21 6.75
C ASN A 66 9.20 -5.55 6.07
N ALA A 67 8.17 -4.74 6.35
CA ALA A 67 6.82 -5.01 5.91
C ALA A 67 6.67 -5.04 4.38
N PRO A 68 7.31 -4.15 3.59
CA PRO A 68 7.24 -4.23 2.13
C PRO A 68 7.73 -5.57 1.57
N GLN A 69 8.84 -6.10 2.09
CA GLN A 69 9.41 -7.38 1.65
C GLN A 69 8.50 -8.56 2.06
N LYS A 70 7.91 -8.50 3.26
CA LYS A 70 6.98 -9.53 3.73
C LYS A 70 5.70 -9.56 2.92
N VAL A 71 5.17 -8.39 2.55
CA VAL A 71 4.00 -8.27 1.64
C VAL A 71 4.36 -8.78 0.25
N LEU A 72 5.55 -8.44 -0.28
CA LEU A 72 6.06 -8.99 -1.52
C LEU A 72 6.07 -10.53 -1.49
N HIS A 73 6.70 -11.10 -0.47
CA HIS A 73 6.77 -12.56 -0.29
C HIS A 73 5.37 -13.18 -0.20
N PHE A 74 4.45 -12.57 0.53
CA PHE A 74 3.08 -13.04 0.65
C PHE A 74 2.35 -13.06 -0.70
N LEU A 75 2.50 -12.03 -1.53
CA LEU A 75 1.85 -11.90 -2.83
C LEU A 75 2.49 -12.77 -3.93
N THR A 76 3.77 -13.13 -3.79
CA THR A 76 4.50 -13.95 -4.77
C THR A 76 4.44 -15.46 -4.47
N ARG A 77 4.00 -15.84 -3.27
CA ARG A 77 3.89 -17.26 -2.88
C ARG A 77 2.91 -18.02 -3.76
N LYS A 78 3.19 -19.31 -4.01
CA LYS A 78 2.35 -20.18 -4.86
C LYS A 78 0.90 -20.29 -4.39
N SER A 79 0.65 -20.16 -3.08
CA SER A 79 -0.71 -20.22 -2.52
C SER A 79 -1.54 -18.97 -2.79
N PHE A 80 -0.92 -17.84 -3.17
CA PHE A 80 -1.67 -16.63 -3.52
C PHE A 80 -2.21 -16.74 -4.95
N PRO A 81 -3.53 -16.67 -5.16
CA PRO A 81 -4.14 -16.98 -6.45
C PRO A 81 -3.65 -16.12 -7.62
N LEU A 82 -3.32 -14.86 -7.34
CA LEU A 82 -2.89 -13.88 -8.34
C LEU A 82 -1.37 -13.68 -8.36
N SER A 83 -0.60 -14.61 -7.76
CA SER A 83 0.86 -14.51 -7.82
C SER A 83 1.37 -14.60 -9.27
N PRO A 84 2.51 -13.99 -9.61
CA PRO A 84 3.09 -14.09 -10.95
C PRO A 84 3.32 -15.52 -11.40
N ARG A 85 3.60 -16.43 -10.47
CA ARG A 85 3.75 -17.88 -10.76
C ARG A 85 2.46 -18.52 -11.28
N ASN A 86 1.30 -18.04 -10.81
CA ASN A 86 -0.02 -18.56 -11.18
C ASN A 86 -0.60 -17.89 -12.42
N THR A 87 -0.10 -16.71 -12.83
CA THR A 87 -0.64 -15.90 -13.91
C THR A 87 0.22 -15.87 -15.18
N ARG A 88 1.38 -16.59 -15.19
CA ARG A 88 2.34 -16.60 -16.32
C ARG A 88 1.82 -17.26 -17.60
N ASN A 89 0.92 -18.22 -17.52
CA ASN A 89 0.55 -19.09 -18.65
C ASN A 89 -0.75 -18.64 -19.34
N GLY A 90 -0.75 -17.43 -19.91
CA GLY A 90 -1.88 -16.93 -20.72
C GLY A 90 -3.04 -16.36 -19.93
N ALA A 91 -3.00 -16.36 -18.59
CA ALA A 91 -3.95 -15.60 -17.76
C ALA A 91 -3.61 -14.11 -17.85
N ALA A 92 -4.65 -13.27 -17.75
CA ALA A 92 -4.43 -11.82 -17.66
C ALA A 92 -3.61 -11.48 -16.42
N GLN A 93 -2.56 -10.67 -16.59
CA GLN A 93 -1.75 -10.20 -15.48
C GLN A 93 -2.59 -9.35 -14.53
N PRO A 94 -2.43 -9.49 -13.19
CA PRO A 94 -3.22 -8.74 -12.23
C PRO A 94 -2.91 -7.24 -12.32
N ARG A 95 -3.95 -6.43 -12.26
CA ARG A 95 -3.87 -4.97 -12.13
C ARG A 95 -3.80 -4.63 -10.65
N ILE A 96 -2.87 -3.76 -10.30
CA ILE A 96 -2.56 -3.43 -8.91
C ILE A 96 -2.78 -1.93 -8.70
N LEU A 97 -3.50 -1.60 -7.63
CA LEU A 97 -3.68 -0.24 -7.12
C LEU A 97 -2.93 -0.12 -5.79
N ASP A 98 -2.24 1.00 -5.58
CA ASP A 98 -1.63 1.35 -4.30
C ASP A 98 -2.26 2.65 -3.78
N LEU A 99 -2.94 2.56 -2.64
CA LEU A 99 -3.67 3.65 -2.00
C LEU A 99 -2.75 4.38 -1.02
N GLY A 100 -2.60 5.70 -1.19
CA GLY A 100 -1.60 6.49 -0.47
C GLY A 100 -0.19 5.99 -0.81
N THR A 101 0.12 5.99 -2.10
CA THR A 101 1.33 5.35 -2.65
C THR A 101 2.64 5.96 -2.15
N GLY A 102 2.60 7.18 -1.59
CA GLY A 102 3.79 7.86 -1.10
C GLY A 102 4.85 8.02 -2.18
N ASN A 103 6.02 7.47 -1.93
CA ASN A 103 7.15 7.49 -2.88
C ASN A 103 7.07 6.44 -4.00
N GLY A 104 6.00 5.65 -4.07
CA GLY A 104 5.80 4.63 -5.10
C GLY A 104 6.63 3.36 -4.95
N SER A 105 7.44 3.24 -3.90
CA SER A 105 8.40 2.14 -3.72
C SER A 105 7.74 0.76 -3.64
N MET A 106 6.53 0.64 -3.08
CA MET A 106 5.85 -0.65 -2.97
C MET A 106 5.49 -1.21 -4.35
N LEU A 107 4.98 -0.39 -5.26
CA LEU A 107 4.70 -0.81 -6.63
C LEU A 107 5.98 -1.11 -7.41
N ALA A 108 7.04 -0.32 -7.21
CA ALA A 108 8.36 -0.57 -7.79
C ALA A 108 8.91 -1.94 -7.37
N LEU A 109 8.82 -2.25 -6.07
CA LEU A 109 9.25 -3.52 -5.50
C LEU A 109 8.49 -4.71 -6.12
N LEU A 110 7.16 -4.61 -6.23
CA LEU A 110 6.34 -5.64 -6.87
C LEU A 110 6.69 -5.81 -8.35
N ARG A 111 7.00 -4.74 -9.06
CA ARG A 111 7.42 -4.77 -10.47
C ARG A 111 8.79 -5.43 -10.63
N LYS A 112 9.78 -4.97 -9.88
CA LYS A 112 11.19 -5.31 -10.10
C LYS A 112 11.58 -6.65 -9.49
N ARG A 113 11.14 -6.90 -8.25
CA ARG A 113 11.49 -8.14 -7.52
C ARG A 113 10.34 -9.14 -7.50
N GLY A 114 9.08 -8.67 -7.51
CA GLY A 114 7.90 -9.55 -7.49
C GLY A 114 7.55 -10.21 -8.82
N GLY A 115 7.98 -9.63 -9.94
CA GLY A 115 7.65 -10.13 -11.28
C GLY A 115 6.20 -9.90 -11.71
N PHE A 116 5.50 -8.95 -11.10
CA PHE A 116 4.18 -8.53 -11.53
C PHE A 116 4.28 -7.66 -12.78
N ALA A 117 3.71 -8.10 -13.90
CA ALA A 117 3.81 -7.44 -15.20
C ALA A 117 2.54 -6.68 -15.61
N GLY A 118 1.45 -6.78 -14.84
CA GLY A 118 0.19 -6.10 -15.14
C GLY A 118 0.25 -4.58 -14.96
N GLU A 119 -0.85 -3.91 -15.28
CA GLU A 119 -1.00 -2.48 -15.04
C GLU A 119 -0.91 -2.16 -13.54
N MET A 120 -0.16 -1.11 -13.19
CA MET A 120 -0.01 -0.63 -11.83
C MET A 120 -0.32 0.85 -11.75
N VAL A 121 -1.15 1.21 -10.78
CA VAL A 121 -1.52 2.60 -10.49
C VAL A 121 -1.26 2.88 -9.02
N GLY A 122 -0.48 3.92 -8.74
CA GLY A 122 -0.31 4.48 -7.40
C GLY A 122 -1.12 5.78 -7.30
N VAL A 123 -1.91 5.92 -6.26
CA VAL A 123 -2.69 7.14 -6.02
C VAL A 123 -2.36 7.74 -4.66
N ASP A 124 -2.34 9.05 -4.60
CA ASP A 124 -2.15 9.80 -3.37
C ASP A 124 -2.94 11.12 -3.45
N TYR A 125 -3.41 11.62 -2.31
CA TYR A 125 -4.06 12.93 -2.26
C TYR A 125 -3.06 14.09 -2.23
N SER A 126 -1.77 13.81 -1.96
CA SER A 126 -0.66 14.75 -1.99
C SER A 126 -0.07 14.85 -3.40
N ALA A 127 -0.12 16.03 -3.99
CA ALA A 127 0.54 16.29 -5.27
C ALA A 127 2.07 16.11 -5.18
N GLN A 128 2.67 16.42 -4.02
CA GLN A 128 4.11 16.27 -3.79
C GLN A 128 4.53 14.80 -3.71
N SER A 129 3.68 13.94 -3.12
CA SER A 129 3.87 12.49 -3.12
C SER A 129 3.92 11.95 -4.55
N VAL A 130 2.92 12.29 -5.35
CA VAL A 130 2.82 11.86 -6.76
C VAL A 130 4.03 12.33 -7.58
N GLU A 131 4.49 13.56 -7.39
CA GLU A 131 5.66 14.08 -8.09
C GLU A 131 6.94 13.35 -7.63
N LEU A 132 7.09 13.09 -6.33
CA LEU A 132 8.21 12.30 -5.78
C LEU A 132 8.24 10.89 -6.39
N ALA A 133 7.11 10.20 -6.43
CA ALA A 133 7.03 8.86 -7.00
C ALA A 133 7.40 8.84 -8.49
N ARG A 134 6.95 9.83 -9.26
CA ARG A 134 7.33 10.01 -10.67
C ARG A 134 8.82 10.28 -10.85
N GLU A 135 9.39 11.13 -10.01
CA GLU A 135 10.82 11.45 -10.06
C GLU A 135 11.67 10.23 -9.69
N LEU A 136 11.33 9.50 -8.63
CA LEU A 136 12.04 8.27 -8.24
C LEU A 136 11.94 7.18 -9.31
N GLN A 137 10.78 7.04 -9.98
CA GLN A 137 10.66 6.13 -11.11
C GLN A 137 11.56 6.53 -12.28
N ARG A 138 11.64 7.83 -12.59
CA ARG A 138 12.44 8.37 -13.69
C ARG A 138 13.94 8.24 -13.43
N SER A 139 14.38 8.59 -12.23
CA SER A 139 15.79 8.61 -11.82
C SER A 139 16.30 7.25 -11.35
N ARG A 140 15.40 6.31 -11.01
CA ARG A 140 15.70 5.08 -10.27
C ARG A 140 16.37 5.37 -8.94
N GLY A 141 16.01 6.47 -8.29
CA GLY A 141 16.63 6.99 -7.08
C GLY A 141 16.23 6.26 -5.79
N HIS A 142 15.61 5.09 -5.84
CA HIS A 142 15.20 4.29 -4.70
C HIS A 142 15.53 2.81 -4.96
N SER A 143 16.00 2.07 -3.95
CA SER A 143 16.43 0.66 -4.05
C SER A 143 15.36 -0.27 -4.65
N ALA A 144 14.07 0.00 -4.38
CA ALA A 144 12.96 -0.77 -4.94
C ALA A 144 12.89 -0.75 -6.48
N TYR A 145 13.55 0.19 -7.15
CA TYR A 145 13.63 0.25 -8.61
C TYR A 145 14.79 -0.58 -9.19
N HIS A 146 15.63 -1.18 -8.34
CA HIS A 146 16.71 -2.07 -8.73
C HIS A 146 16.28 -3.54 -8.67
N THR A 147 16.96 -4.38 -9.45
CA THR A 147 16.79 -5.83 -9.41
C THR A 147 17.83 -6.47 -8.50
N ASP A 148 17.56 -7.65 -7.94
CA ASP A 148 18.49 -8.35 -7.04
C ASP A 148 19.88 -8.62 -7.65
N SER A 149 20.01 -8.62 -8.98
CA SER A 149 21.29 -8.77 -9.68
C SER A 149 22.15 -7.50 -9.68
N GLU A 150 21.65 -6.39 -9.21
CA GLU A 150 22.36 -5.10 -9.10
C GLU A 150 22.85 -4.84 -7.65
N GLU A 151 22.48 -5.70 -6.69
CA GLU A 151 22.81 -5.59 -5.26
C GLU A 151 23.76 -6.71 -4.75
N GLU A 152 24.57 -7.35 -5.63
CA GLU A 152 25.57 -8.32 -5.17
C GLU A 152 26.69 -7.61 -4.40
N ASP A 153 26.48 -7.33 -3.09
CA ASP A 153 27.47 -7.27 -2.02
C ASP A 153 26.81 -7.23 -0.60
N SER A 154 25.96 -8.18 -0.27
CA SER A 154 25.71 -8.47 1.15
C SER A 154 25.38 -9.95 1.33
N GLU A 155 26.35 -10.63 1.94
CA GLU A 155 26.27 -12.00 2.43
C GLU A 155 25.11 -12.14 3.42
N ASP A 156 24.10 -12.88 3.09
CA ASP A 156 23.31 -13.66 4.03
C ASP A 156 22.92 -14.99 3.35
N GLU A 157 23.72 -16.00 3.69
CA GLU A 157 23.40 -17.40 3.50
C GLU A 157 22.20 -17.72 4.40
N ASP A 158 21.10 -18.24 3.82
CA ASP A 158 20.43 -19.43 4.35
C ASP A 158 19.08 -19.64 3.64
N GLU A 159 18.96 -20.86 3.21
CA GLU A 159 17.87 -21.74 2.83
C GLU A 159 17.78 -22.09 1.35
N GLU A 160 18.38 -23.27 1.12
CA GLU A 160 18.22 -24.07 -0.07
C GLU A 160 16.74 -24.46 -0.27
N ASP A 161 16.12 -24.00 -1.34
CA ASP A 161 15.02 -24.73 -1.98
C ASP A 161 15.33 -24.89 -3.48
N ASP A 162 15.55 -26.15 -3.81
CA ASP A 162 15.93 -26.70 -5.11
C ASP A 162 14.95 -26.37 -6.25
N ASP A 163 15.56 -26.19 -7.42
CA ASP A 163 15.00 -26.41 -8.75
C ASP A 163 13.86 -25.51 -9.25
N ASP A 164 14.22 -24.41 -9.89
CA ASP A 164 13.57 -24.05 -11.14
C ASP A 164 14.46 -23.19 -12.05
N ASP A 165 14.84 -23.78 -13.19
CA ASP A 165 15.56 -23.16 -14.32
C ASP A 165 14.63 -22.09 -14.99
N GLY A 166 14.34 -21.04 -14.27
CA GLY A 166 13.51 -19.93 -14.69
C GLY A 166 14.31 -18.84 -15.38
N LYS A 167 14.50 -18.95 -16.72
CA LYS A 167 14.85 -17.79 -17.56
C LYS A 167 14.04 -16.58 -17.12
N LYS A 168 14.72 -15.59 -16.49
CA LYS A 168 14.16 -14.24 -16.24
C LYS A 168 13.71 -13.69 -17.59
N VAL A 169 12.40 -13.73 -17.85
CA VAL A 169 11.82 -12.98 -18.97
C VAL A 169 11.89 -11.51 -18.51
N GLN A 170 12.83 -10.76 -19.07
CA GLN A 170 12.80 -9.31 -19.05
C GLN A 170 11.54 -8.90 -19.83
N GLY A 171 10.41 -8.79 -19.14
CA GLY A 171 9.23 -8.11 -19.65
C GLY A 171 9.57 -6.65 -19.89
N GLU A 172 9.06 -6.07 -20.97
CA GLU A 172 9.13 -4.64 -21.19
C GLU A 172 8.74 -3.92 -19.88
N ASP A 173 9.54 -2.95 -19.49
CA ASP A 173 9.39 -2.21 -18.23
C ASP A 173 8.20 -1.24 -18.35
N VAL A 174 6.98 -1.79 -18.26
CA VAL A 174 5.75 -1.00 -18.30
C VAL A 174 5.79 -0.02 -17.14
N PRO A 175 5.79 1.30 -17.40
CA PRO A 175 5.87 2.29 -16.34
C PRO A 175 4.67 2.19 -15.40
N ILE A 176 4.92 2.47 -14.11
CA ILE A 176 3.87 2.59 -13.11
C ILE A 176 3.20 3.97 -13.32
N ARG A 177 1.88 4.00 -13.29
CA ARG A 177 1.10 5.24 -13.37
C ARG A 177 0.91 5.81 -11.96
N PHE A 178 1.19 7.10 -11.76
CA PHE A 178 0.96 7.80 -10.50
C PHE A 178 0.00 8.95 -10.70
N GLU A 179 -1.07 9.01 -9.87
CA GLU A 179 -2.16 9.99 -10.02
C GLU A 179 -2.49 10.66 -8.67
N GLU A 180 -2.74 11.98 -8.73
CA GLU A 180 -3.31 12.68 -7.59
C GLU A 180 -4.78 12.33 -7.46
N TRP A 181 -5.17 11.73 -6.34
CA TRP A 181 -6.55 11.37 -6.08
C TRP A 181 -6.87 11.35 -4.59
N ASP A 182 -7.85 12.14 -4.20
CA ASP A 182 -8.40 12.12 -2.83
C ASP A 182 -9.49 11.05 -2.74
N VAL A 183 -9.17 9.93 -2.13
CA VAL A 183 -10.06 8.77 -1.96
C VAL A 183 -11.34 9.12 -1.19
N LEU A 184 -11.29 10.09 -0.27
CA LEU A 184 -12.41 10.48 0.57
C LEU A 184 -13.21 11.65 -0.01
N GLY A 185 -12.54 12.58 -0.69
CA GLY A 185 -13.13 13.77 -1.31
C GLY A 185 -13.67 13.53 -2.72
N SER A 186 -13.26 12.47 -3.39
CA SER A 186 -13.68 12.16 -4.75
C SER A 186 -15.17 11.83 -4.86
N LYS A 187 -15.80 12.36 -5.92
CA LYS A 187 -17.18 12.02 -6.32
C LYS A 187 -17.19 11.03 -7.49
N ALA A 188 -16.06 10.42 -7.79
CA ALA A 188 -15.96 9.49 -8.89
C ALA A 188 -16.89 8.29 -8.72
N CYS A 189 -17.45 7.84 -9.84
CA CYS A 189 -18.29 6.67 -9.89
C CYS A 189 -17.40 5.42 -9.82
N LEU A 190 -17.52 4.65 -8.75
CA LEU A 190 -16.88 3.35 -8.59
C LEU A 190 -17.90 2.25 -8.84
N SER A 191 -17.48 1.11 -9.39
CA SER A 191 -18.36 -0.01 -9.63
C SER A 191 -18.96 -0.56 -8.32
N PRO A 192 -20.28 -0.50 -8.11
CA PRO A 192 -20.89 -0.97 -6.87
C PRO A 192 -20.91 -2.50 -6.75
N SER A 193 -20.90 -3.22 -7.86
CA SER A 193 -21.06 -4.68 -7.93
C SER A 193 -19.82 -5.43 -8.40
N GLY A 194 -18.78 -4.71 -8.84
CA GLY A 194 -17.58 -5.31 -9.42
C GLY A 194 -17.77 -5.88 -10.84
N ASP A 195 -18.91 -5.58 -11.47
CA ASP A 195 -19.14 -5.88 -12.88
C ASP A 195 -18.68 -4.69 -13.75
N ALA A 196 -18.45 -4.94 -15.04
CA ALA A 196 -18.24 -3.86 -16.01
C ALA A 196 -19.50 -2.99 -16.06
N VAL A 197 -19.32 -1.67 -15.94
CA VAL A 197 -20.42 -0.71 -15.92
C VAL A 197 -20.19 0.40 -16.94
N GLU A 198 -21.27 0.96 -17.46
CA GLU A 198 -21.20 2.23 -18.17
C GLU A 198 -21.01 3.37 -17.17
N VAL A 199 -20.04 4.23 -17.43
CA VAL A 199 -19.73 5.36 -16.56
C VAL A 199 -20.72 6.49 -16.88
N THR A 200 -21.61 6.77 -15.93
CA THR A 200 -22.65 7.82 -16.08
C THR A 200 -22.36 9.08 -15.25
N GLY A 201 -21.24 9.10 -14.52
CA GLY A 201 -20.81 10.21 -13.66
C GLY A 201 -19.38 10.62 -13.93
N GLU A 202 -18.75 11.25 -12.95
CA GLU A 202 -17.32 11.56 -12.98
C GLU A 202 -16.52 10.26 -13.06
N ALA A 203 -15.68 10.13 -14.07
CA ALA A 203 -14.87 8.95 -14.32
C ALA A 203 -13.41 9.21 -14.05
N LEU A 204 -12.75 8.23 -13.43
CA LEU A 204 -11.30 8.18 -13.28
C LEU A 204 -10.72 7.46 -14.51
N ASP A 205 -9.90 8.13 -15.27
CA ASP A 205 -9.34 7.59 -16.53
C ASP A 205 -8.32 6.45 -16.32
N TRP A 206 -7.84 6.30 -15.08
CA TRP A 206 -6.97 5.22 -14.65
C TRP A 206 -7.73 4.03 -14.00
N PHE A 207 -9.03 4.18 -13.70
CA PHE A 207 -9.79 3.11 -13.05
C PHE A 207 -10.33 2.11 -14.09
N PRO A 208 -10.10 0.80 -13.91
CA PRO A 208 -10.44 -0.21 -14.90
C PRO A 208 -11.94 -0.58 -14.87
N TYR A 209 -12.82 0.33 -15.26
CA TYR A 209 -14.29 0.16 -15.24
C TYR A 209 -14.76 -1.09 -15.95
N GLN A 210 -14.20 -1.37 -17.13
CA GLN A 210 -14.62 -2.52 -17.96
C GLN A 210 -14.30 -3.87 -17.32
N GLN A 211 -13.41 -3.88 -16.34
CA GLN A 211 -13.01 -5.06 -15.60
C GLN A 211 -13.62 -5.11 -14.20
N GLY A 212 -14.42 -4.10 -13.86
CA GLY A 212 -15.11 -3.98 -12.57
C GLY A 212 -14.22 -3.57 -11.41
N GLY A 213 -12.97 -3.13 -11.67
CA GLY A 213 -12.01 -2.70 -10.67
C GLY A 213 -10.66 -3.42 -10.76
N PHE A 214 -9.81 -3.17 -9.77
CA PHE A 214 -8.48 -3.76 -9.66
C PHE A 214 -8.52 -5.20 -9.13
N ASP A 215 -7.52 -5.96 -9.48
CA ASP A 215 -7.33 -7.34 -9.02
C ASP A 215 -6.75 -7.37 -7.60
N ILE A 216 -5.83 -6.43 -7.31
CA ILE A 216 -5.19 -6.25 -6.01
C ILE A 216 -5.19 -4.76 -5.69
N ALA A 217 -5.59 -4.38 -4.48
CA ALA A 217 -5.38 -3.06 -3.91
C ALA A 217 -4.50 -3.18 -2.66
N LEU A 218 -3.54 -2.28 -2.54
CA LEU A 218 -2.63 -2.17 -1.40
C LEU A 218 -2.99 -0.93 -0.60
N ASP A 219 -2.91 -1.04 0.71
CA ASP A 219 -2.98 0.04 1.69
C ASP A 219 -1.88 -0.18 2.71
N LYS A 220 -0.86 0.63 2.68
CA LYS A 220 0.25 0.59 3.63
C LYS A 220 0.30 1.90 4.42
N GLY A 221 -0.43 1.94 5.55
CA GLY A 221 -0.54 3.10 6.43
C GLY A 221 -1.56 4.16 5.99
N THR A 222 -2.26 3.98 4.88
CA THR A 222 -3.28 4.94 4.43
C THR A 222 -4.48 4.94 5.34
N PHE A 223 -4.98 3.76 5.74
CA PHE A 223 -6.04 3.67 6.74
C PHE A 223 -5.60 4.21 8.10
N ASP A 224 -4.33 4.06 8.46
CA ASP A 224 -3.75 4.66 9.67
C ASP A 224 -3.87 6.18 9.64
N ALA A 225 -3.38 6.81 8.56
CA ALA A 225 -3.44 8.26 8.38
C ALA A 225 -4.89 8.78 8.38
N ILE A 226 -5.79 8.14 7.64
CA ILE A 226 -7.22 8.47 7.61
C ILE A 226 -7.85 8.38 9.01
N SER A 227 -7.46 7.40 9.80
CA SER A 227 -7.99 7.19 11.16
C SER A 227 -7.49 8.21 12.18
N LEU A 228 -6.43 8.96 11.86
CA LEU A 228 -5.85 10.03 12.67
C LEU A 228 -6.40 11.42 12.31
N ALA A 229 -7.38 11.52 11.40
CA ALA A 229 -7.98 12.80 11.03
C ALA A 229 -8.79 13.41 12.19
N ASP A 230 -8.76 14.76 12.31
CA ASP A 230 -9.57 15.51 13.29
C ASP A 230 -10.96 15.83 12.71
N ASP A 231 -11.83 14.83 12.66
CA ASP A 231 -13.16 14.91 12.04
C ASP A 231 -14.30 14.43 12.95
N ALA A 232 -14.05 14.35 14.25
CA ALA A 232 -14.92 13.71 15.26
C ALA A 232 -16.32 14.33 15.45
N LYS A 233 -16.79 15.28 14.59
CA LYS A 233 -18.02 16.05 14.86
C LYS A 233 -19.32 15.35 14.49
N GLU A 234 -19.31 14.42 13.52
CA GLU A 234 -20.52 13.70 13.09
C GLU A 234 -20.22 12.22 12.76
N THR A 235 -19.66 11.95 11.58
CA THR A 235 -19.23 10.63 11.12
C THR A 235 -17.76 10.71 10.75
N ARG A 236 -16.94 9.86 11.37
CA ARG A 236 -15.51 9.84 11.06
C ARG A 236 -15.27 9.36 9.63
N VAL A 237 -14.36 10.01 8.92
CA VAL A 237 -14.05 9.67 7.51
C VAL A 237 -13.53 8.24 7.39
N CYS A 238 -12.85 7.72 8.40
CA CYS A 238 -12.38 6.34 8.44
C CYS A 238 -13.52 5.30 8.32
N GLU A 239 -14.74 5.63 8.74
CA GLU A 239 -15.90 4.73 8.64
C GLU A 239 -16.33 4.50 7.19
N ARG A 240 -16.06 5.45 6.29
CA ARG A 240 -16.41 5.37 4.87
C ARG A 240 -15.37 4.63 4.04
N TYR A 241 -14.12 4.61 4.51
CA TYR A 241 -13.01 4.12 3.75
C TYR A 241 -13.09 2.63 3.39
N PRO A 242 -13.48 1.70 4.28
CA PRO A 242 -13.57 0.28 3.94
C PRO A 242 -14.53 -0.01 2.77
N ASP A 243 -15.65 0.72 2.67
CA ASP A 243 -16.59 0.58 1.56
C ASP A 243 -16.00 1.11 0.24
N ILE A 244 -15.28 2.23 0.29
CA ILE A 244 -14.59 2.77 -0.89
C ILE A 244 -13.53 1.79 -1.36
N ALA A 245 -12.65 1.31 -0.46
CA ALA A 245 -11.59 0.37 -0.77
C ALA A 245 -12.16 -0.93 -1.38
N ARG A 246 -13.27 -1.45 -0.84
CA ARG A 246 -13.99 -2.61 -1.39
C ARG A 246 -14.43 -2.37 -2.84
N ARG A 247 -15.00 -1.20 -3.15
CA ARG A 247 -15.51 -0.86 -4.49
C ARG A 247 -14.43 -0.62 -5.53
N LEU A 248 -13.20 -0.37 -5.11
CA LEU A 248 -12.03 -0.29 -6.00
C LEU A 248 -11.61 -1.64 -6.56
N LEU A 249 -11.99 -2.73 -5.89
CA LEU A 249 -11.69 -4.09 -6.30
C LEU A 249 -12.76 -4.65 -7.24
N ARG A 250 -12.36 -5.47 -8.21
CA ARG A 250 -13.30 -6.34 -8.91
C ARG A 250 -13.82 -7.43 -7.97
N ARG A 251 -14.86 -8.15 -8.38
CA ARG A 251 -15.30 -9.37 -7.68
C ARG A 251 -14.16 -10.39 -7.61
N GLY A 252 -13.93 -10.95 -6.43
CA GLY A 252 -12.84 -11.90 -6.17
C GLY A 252 -11.45 -11.23 -6.09
N GLY A 253 -11.35 -9.89 -6.17
CA GLY A 253 -10.12 -9.14 -5.97
C GLY A 253 -9.71 -9.09 -4.50
N PHE A 254 -8.47 -8.67 -4.23
CA PHE A 254 -7.85 -8.68 -2.92
C PHE A 254 -7.47 -7.29 -2.45
N LEU A 255 -7.74 -6.98 -1.19
CA LEU A 255 -7.26 -5.79 -0.48
C LEU A 255 -6.22 -6.24 0.55
N VAL A 256 -5.03 -5.66 0.51
CA VAL A 256 -3.96 -5.93 1.48
C VAL A 256 -3.73 -4.68 2.30
N VAL A 257 -4.10 -4.72 3.57
CA VAL A 257 -3.99 -3.59 4.50
C VAL A 257 -2.86 -3.84 5.48
N THR A 258 -1.87 -2.95 5.50
CA THR A 258 -0.75 -2.96 6.45
C THR A 258 -0.88 -1.77 7.38
N SER A 259 -0.84 -2.01 8.68
CA SER A 259 -1.05 -1.01 9.73
C SER A 259 -0.04 -1.15 10.86
N CYS A 260 0.35 -0.01 11.45
CA CYS A 260 1.10 0.07 12.70
C CYS A 260 0.26 0.63 13.87
N ASN A 261 -0.96 1.10 13.61
CA ASN A 261 -1.86 1.68 14.62
C ASN A 261 -3.00 0.75 15.03
N TRP A 262 -3.27 -0.27 14.23
CA TRP A 262 -4.35 -1.21 14.44
C TRP A 262 -3.82 -2.62 14.66
N THR A 263 -4.46 -3.37 15.53
CA THR A 263 -4.25 -4.82 15.63
C THR A 263 -4.95 -5.56 14.50
N GLU A 264 -4.54 -6.81 14.26
CA GLU A 264 -5.19 -7.68 13.26
C GLU A 264 -6.70 -7.81 13.50
N ASP A 265 -7.12 -8.03 14.76
CA ASP A 265 -8.54 -8.18 15.14
C ASP A 265 -9.34 -6.88 14.88
N GLU A 266 -8.73 -5.71 15.11
CA GLU A 266 -9.36 -4.43 14.84
C GLU A 266 -9.49 -4.17 13.33
N LEU A 267 -8.44 -4.45 12.54
CA LEU A 267 -8.54 -4.37 11.07
C LEU A 267 -9.64 -5.29 10.54
N VAL A 268 -9.70 -6.52 11.04
CA VAL A 268 -10.78 -7.45 10.66
C VAL A 268 -12.15 -6.85 10.97
N LYS A 269 -12.36 -6.27 12.14
CA LYS A 269 -13.63 -5.61 12.48
C LYS A 269 -13.96 -4.44 11.55
N TRP A 270 -12.96 -3.60 11.24
CA TRP A 270 -13.13 -2.44 10.35
C TRP A 270 -13.53 -2.85 8.94
N PHE A 271 -12.87 -3.84 8.36
CA PHE A 271 -13.02 -4.17 6.95
C PHE A 271 -14.05 -5.25 6.66
N THR A 272 -14.46 -6.05 7.67
CA THR A 272 -15.49 -7.11 7.49
C THR A 272 -16.82 -6.78 8.15
N GLY A 273 -16.97 -5.63 8.80
CA GLY A 273 -18.18 -5.24 9.52
C GLY A 273 -19.39 -4.90 8.63
N ALA A 274 -19.20 -4.80 7.31
CA ALA A 274 -20.30 -4.50 6.40
C ALA A 274 -21.25 -5.69 6.28
N GLU A 275 -22.53 -5.46 6.57
CA GLU A 275 -23.60 -6.41 6.29
C GLU A 275 -23.95 -6.38 4.79
N GLY A 276 -24.17 -7.55 4.21
CA GLY A 276 -24.60 -7.64 2.82
C GLY A 276 -23.91 -8.75 2.02
N LYS A 277 -24.40 -8.92 0.78
CA LYS A 277 -23.90 -9.94 -0.14
C LYS A 277 -22.52 -9.58 -0.73
N ASP A 278 -22.23 -8.30 -0.89
CA ASP A 278 -20.96 -7.77 -1.42
C ASP A 278 -20.14 -7.24 -0.25
N ARG A 279 -19.14 -8.00 0.17
CA ARG A 279 -18.33 -7.70 1.36
C ARG A 279 -16.90 -8.15 1.21
N LEU A 280 -16.06 -7.70 2.13
CA LEU A 280 -14.72 -8.22 2.33
C LEU A 280 -14.75 -9.37 3.35
N VAL A 281 -13.96 -10.40 3.09
CA VAL A 281 -13.69 -11.50 4.03
C VAL A 281 -12.21 -11.69 4.18
N VAL A 282 -11.77 -12.11 5.35
CA VAL A 282 -10.34 -12.40 5.59
C VAL A 282 -9.93 -13.58 4.70
N TRP A 283 -8.87 -13.37 3.91
CA TRP A 283 -8.25 -14.41 3.10
C TRP A 283 -6.97 -14.95 3.74
N GLY A 284 -6.21 -14.09 4.43
CA GLY A 284 -5.00 -14.47 5.15
C GLY A 284 -4.29 -13.28 5.77
N CYS A 285 -3.22 -13.56 6.52
CA CYS A 285 -2.41 -12.55 7.19
C CYS A 285 -0.93 -12.77 6.88
N VAL A 286 -0.14 -11.70 7.02
CA VAL A 286 1.33 -11.75 6.97
C VAL A 286 1.84 -11.92 8.39
N GLU A 287 2.78 -12.83 8.58
CA GLU A 287 3.38 -13.07 9.89
C GLU A 287 4.49 -12.05 10.18
N TYR A 288 4.42 -11.44 11.38
CA TYR A 288 5.43 -10.53 11.91
C TYR A 288 5.94 -11.01 13.25
N PRO A 289 7.18 -10.65 13.63
CA PRO A 289 7.69 -10.92 14.97
C PRO A 289 6.79 -10.29 16.03
N ARG A 290 6.54 -11.03 17.11
CA ARG A 290 5.80 -10.55 18.27
C ARG A 290 6.78 -10.31 19.41
N PHE A 291 6.56 -9.26 20.17
CA PHE A 291 7.35 -8.97 21.36
C PHE A 291 6.51 -9.16 22.61
N ARG A 292 7.17 -9.52 23.72
CA ARG A 292 6.55 -9.62 25.03
C ARG A 292 7.21 -8.63 25.98
N PHE A 293 6.40 -7.79 26.60
CA PHE A 293 6.84 -6.86 27.63
C PHE A 293 5.84 -6.83 28.78
N GLY A 294 6.34 -6.98 30.03
CA GLY A 294 5.49 -6.92 31.22
C GLY A 294 4.36 -7.95 31.27
N GLY A 295 4.51 -9.09 30.57
CA GLY A 295 3.47 -10.14 30.50
C GLY A 295 2.43 -9.90 29.40
N HIS A 296 2.50 -8.80 28.66
CA HIS A 296 1.68 -8.49 27.50
C HIS A 296 2.44 -8.81 26.21
N GLU A 297 1.72 -9.35 25.23
CA GLU A 297 2.22 -9.60 23.90
C GLU A 297 1.78 -8.45 22.99
N GLY A 298 2.71 -7.89 22.20
CA GLY A 298 2.48 -6.81 21.26
C GLY A 298 3.07 -7.12 19.89
N GLN A 299 2.56 -6.44 18.89
CA GLN A 299 3.02 -6.51 17.50
C GLN A 299 3.11 -5.09 16.99
N GLY A 300 4.26 -4.70 16.40
CA GLY A 300 4.47 -3.35 15.92
C GLY A 300 3.77 -3.06 14.59
N VAL A 301 3.60 -4.10 13.75
CA VAL A 301 2.95 -4.02 12.44
C VAL A 301 2.09 -5.25 12.25
N CYS A 302 0.94 -5.11 11.60
CA CYS A 302 0.15 -6.22 11.09
C CYS A 302 -0.23 -6.00 9.62
N THR A 303 -0.46 -7.08 8.88
CA THR A 303 -0.99 -7.03 7.52
C THR A 303 -2.06 -8.08 7.35
N VAL A 304 -3.25 -7.64 6.95
CA VAL A 304 -4.39 -8.51 6.66
C VAL A 304 -4.74 -8.43 5.19
N CYS A 305 -4.87 -9.57 4.55
CA CYS A 305 -5.36 -9.69 3.18
C CYS A 305 -6.84 -10.08 3.21
N PHE A 306 -7.66 -9.23 2.62
CA PHE A 306 -9.09 -9.46 2.45
C PHE A 306 -9.41 -9.82 1.01
N GLN A 307 -10.45 -10.62 0.79
CA GLN A 307 -10.98 -10.89 -0.53
C GLN A 307 -12.39 -10.30 -0.65
N ARG A 308 -12.67 -9.60 -1.77
CA ARG A 308 -14.03 -9.18 -2.09
C ARG A 308 -14.85 -10.36 -2.56
N VAL A 309 -15.89 -10.70 -1.84
CA VAL A 309 -16.85 -11.76 -2.19
C VAL A 309 -18.21 -11.15 -2.45
N VAL A 310 -18.95 -11.77 -3.40
CA VAL A 310 -20.31 -11.37 -3.72
C VAL A 310 -21.14 -12.65 -3.75
N ASP A 311 -22.00 -12.81 -2.74
CA ASP A 311 -22.89 -13.96 -2.66
C ASP A 311 -23.95 -13.91 -3.76
N ALA A 312 -24.28 -15.03 -4.34
CA ALA A 312 -25.24 -15.19 -5.43
C ALA A 312 -26.68 -14.80 -5.04
#